data_5a0198e6bd8b8a8bd31da2f1e9c2a863
#
_entry.id   5a0198e6bd8b8a8bd31da2f1e9c2a863
#
_cell.length_a   1.000
_cell.length_b   1.000
_cell.length_c   1.000
_cell.angle_alpha   90.00
_cell.angle_beta   90.00
_cell.angle_gamma   90.00
#
_symmetry.space_group_name_H-M   'P 1'
#
loop_
_entity.id
_entity.type
_entity.pdbx_description
1 polymer ?
#
loop_
_entity_poly.entity_id
_entity_poly.type
_entity_poly.pdbx_seq_one_letter_code
_entity_poly.pdbx_strand_id
1 'polypeptide(L)'
;AALGSLSGSINANTGYDAAGIAFGRQYVSAAGELLKAITSGVNACRNTGYGVQLSAANYSRAEAASDISGRSQGLSAPPCPAPMSAPGEPSSGGASVPPPFLWSVVQQFVGSDWPDGNPAELRSAAAAWRSIAGPLNNAGAEVSGARAPISGQRIDEGPLMTAQIDGVGTGLSSVASACTELAGS
;
A
#
# COMPACT_ATOMS: atom_id res chain seq x y z
N ALA A 1 0.79 7.82 10.35
CA ALA A 1 0.88 9.23 9.88
C ALA A 1 1.09 9.29 8.35
N ALA A 2 1.88 8.40 7.75
CA ALA A 2 2.23 8.46 6.32
C ALA A 2 1.05 8.23 5.36
N LEU A 3 0.10 7.33 5.66
CA LEU A 3 -1.02 7.03 4.76
C LEU A 3 -2.04 8.18 4.68
N GLY A 4 -2.23 8.95 5.76
CA GLY A 4 -3.15 10.09 5.77
C GLY A 4 -2.66 11.26 4.91
N SER A 5 -1.34 11.49 4.83
CA SER A 5 -0.75 12.52 3.96
C SER A 5 -0.76 12.12 2.49
N LEU A 6 -0.81 10.81 2.19
CA LEU A 6 -0.88 10.29 0.82
C LEU A 6 -2.20 10.65 0.13
N SER A 7 -3.33 10.59 0.82
CA SER A 7 -4.65 10.85 0.19
C SER A 7 -4.73 12.23 -0.45
N GLY A 8 -4.07 13.24 0.11
CA GLY A 8 -4.00 14.58 -0.48
C GLY A 8 -3.08 14.67 -1.71
N SER A 9 -1.97 13.94 -1.71
CA SER A 9 -0.97 14.00 -2.79
C SER A 9 -1.35 13.19 -4.04
N ILE A 10 -2.29 12.25 -3.92
CA ILE A 10 -2.82 11.44 -5.03
C ILE A 10 -4.14 11.96 -5.60
N ASN A 11 -4.62 13.13 -5.19
CA ASN A 11 -5.73 13.77 -5.86
C ASN A 11 -5.33 14.13 -7.30
N ALA A 12 -6.26 13.95 -8.23
CA ALA A 12 -6.05 14.22 -9.65
C ALA A 12 -7.16 15.15 -10.15
N ASN A 13 -6.80 16.19 -10.90
CA ASN A 13 -7.77 17.01 -11.60
C ASN A 13 -7.88 16.52 -13.04
N THR A 14 -8.89 15.69 -13.31
CA THR A 14 -9.12 15.07 -14.61
C THR A 14 -9.99 15.92 -15.54
N GLY A 15 -10.52 17.04 -15.05
CA GLY A 15 -11.43 17.92 -15.78
C GLY A 15 -12.89 17.47 -15.72
N TYR A 16 -13.74 18.24 -16.40
CA TYR A 16 -15.18 18.03 -16.50
C TYR A 16 -15.66 17.68 -17.89
N ASP A 17 -14.74 17.57 -18.86
CA ASP A 17 -15.06 17.02 -20.18
C ASP A 17 -15.41 15.52 -20.08
N ALA A 18 -16.04 14.97 -21.10
CA ALA A 18 -16.55 13.59 -21.10
C ALA A 18 -15.43 12.55 -20.85
N ALA A 19 -14.25 12.77 -21.43
CA ALA A 19 -13.10 11.89 -21.29
C ALA A 19 -12.50 12.00 -19.87
N GLY A 20 -12.34 13.23 -19.37
CA GLY A 20 -11.85 13.51 -18.02
C GLY A 20 -12.75 12.93 -16.93
N ILE A 21 -14.07 13.04 -17.08
CA ILE A 21 -15.04 12.42 -16.16
C ILE A 21 -14.92 10.89 -16.19
N ALA A 22 -14.84 10.28 -17.38
CA ALA A 22 -14.71 8.84 -17.52
C ALA A 22 -13.42 8.31 -16.89
N PHE A 23 -12.30 8.94 -17.19
CA PHE A 23 -11.00 8.63 -16.60
C PHE A 23 -11.01 8.85 -15.08
N GLY A 24 -11.54 9.97 -14.61
CA GLY A 24 -11.61 10.31 -13.19
C GLY A 24 -12.33 9.27 -12.35
N ARG A 25 -13.46 8.74 -12.85
CA ARG A 25 -14.19 7.66 -12.18
C ARG A 25 -13.36 6.38 -12.06
N GLN A 26 -12.67 5.99 -13.13
CA GLN A 26 -11.80 4.80 -13.12
C GLN A 26 -10.61 5.01 -12.19
N TYR A 27 -9.99 6.18 -12.24
CA TYR A 27 -8.88 6.56 -11.37
C TYR A 27 -9.26 6.48 -9.88
N VAL A 28 -10.36 7.11 -9.47
CA VAL A 28 -10.81 7.12 -8.07
C VAL A 28 -11.07 5.70 -7.57
N SER A 29 -11.73 4.86 -8.39
CA SER A 29 -11.98 3.47 -8.05
C SER A 29 -10.69 2.68 -7.88
N ALA A 30 -9.78 2.74 -8.85
CA ALA A 30 -8.50 2.03 -8.82
C ALA A 30 -7.61 2.50 -7.65
N ALA A 31 -7.52 3.80 -7.44
CA ALA A 31 -6.78 4.39 -6.33
C ALA A 31 -7.35 3.99 -4.97
N GLY A 32 -8.68 3.97 -4.83
CA GLY A 32 -9.35 3.50 -3.61
C GLY A 32 -9.02 2.04 -3.29
N GLU A 33 -9.06 1.15 -4.29
CA GLU A 33 -8.69 -0.25 -4.12
C GLU A 33 -7.19 -0.43 -3.78
N LEU A 34 -6.29 0.36 -4.39
CA LEU A 34 -4.88 0.35 -4.03
C LEU A 34 -4.63 0.81 -2.59
N LEU A 35 -5.31 1.85 -2.12
CA LEU A 35 -5.19 2.31 -0.73
C LEU A 35 -5.65 1.23 0.26
N LYS A 36 -6.72 0.52 -0.05
CA LYS A 36 -7.19 -0.65 0.72
C LYS A 36 -6.14 -1.78 0.71
N ALA A 37 -5.57 -2.09 -0.46
CA ALA A 37 -4.55 -3.12 -0.61
C ALA A 37 -3.27 -2.78 0.17
N ILE A 38 -2.78 -1.53 0.10
CA ILE A 38 -1.65 -1.05 0.89
C ILE A 38 -1.93 -1.22 2.39
N THR A 39 -3.10 -0.78 2.84
CA THR A 39 -3.50 -0.87 4.25
C THR A 39 -3.57 -2.33 4.72
N SER A 40 -4.13 -3.20 3.88
CA SER A 40 -4.18 -4.65 4.14
C SER A 40 -2.77 -5.25 4.23
N GLY A 41 -1.86 -4.86 3.34
CA GLY A 41 -0.46 -5.26 3.38
C GLY A 41 0.24 -4.85 4.68
N VAL A 42 0.05 -3.61 5.12
CA VAL A 42 0.60 -3.11 6.40
C VAL A 42 0.04 -3.91 7.57
N ASN A 43 -1.28 -4.15 7.60
CA ASN A 43 -1.90 -4.96 8.65
C ASN A 43 -1.39 -6.41 8.62
N ALA A 44 -1.20 -6.99 7.45
CA ALA A 44 -0.63 -8.33 7.31
C ALA A 44 0.81 -8.41 7.85
N CYS A 45 1.67 -7.44 7.54
CA CYS A 45 3.03 -7.37 8.10
C CYS A 45 3.01 -7.31 9.63
N ARG A 46 2.16 -6.45 10.20
CA ARG A 46 2.04 -6.28 11.66
C ARG A 46 1.54 -7.56 12.34
N ASN A 47 0.54 -8.20 11.76
CA ASN A 47 -0.02 -9.44 12.28
C ASN A 47 0.97 -10.61 12.17
N THR A 48 1.71 -10.70 11.07
CA THR A 48 2.76 -11.71 10.90
C THR A 48 3.89 -11.51 11.91
N GLY A 49 4.37 -10.27 12.09
CA GLY A 49 5.37 -9.95 13.11
C GLY A 49 4.88 -10.26 14.52
N TYR A 50 3.63 -9.94 14.83
CA TYR A 50 3.00 -10.30 16.10
C TYR A 50 2.95 -11.82 16.31
N GLY A 51 2.53 -12.58 15.31
CA GLY A 51 2.47 -14.05 15.37
C GLY A 51 3.83 -14.67 15.68
N VAL A 52 4.90 -14.22 15.00
CA VAL A 52 6.27 -14.67 15.25
C VAL A 52 6.71 -14.36 16.68
N GLN A 53 6.49 -13.14 17.15
CA GLN A 53 6.84 -12.75 18.53
C GLN A 53 6.04 -13.51 19.57
N LEU A 54 4.77 -13.77 19.33
CA LEU A 54 3.91 -14.54 20.23
C LEU A 54 4.37 -15.99 20.32
N SER A 55 4.75 -16.61 19.19
CA SER A 55 5.31 -17.97 19.19
C SER A 55 6.62 -18.00 19.98
N ALA A 56 7.54 -17.06 19.74
CA ALA A 56 8.79 -16.97 20.50
C ALA A 56 8.54 -16.83 22.01
N ALA A 57 7.56 -16.01 22.41
CA ALA A 57 7.19 -15.86 23.82
C ALA A 57 6.59 -17.15 24.42
N ASN A 58 5.82 -17.90 23.63
CA ASN A 58 5.25 -19.17 24.07
C ASN A 58 6.34 -20.23 24.28
N TYR A 59 7.27 -20.38 23.34
CA TYR A 59 8.42 -21.29 23.49
C TYR A 59 9.29 -20.91 24.69
N SER A 60 9.64 -19.63 24.83
CA SER A 60 10.42 -19.14 25.96
C SER A 60 9.76 -19.42 27.32
N ARG A 61 8.42 -19.30 27.40
CA ARG A 61 7.68 -19.64 28.61
C ARG A 61 7.65 -21.14 28.89
N ALA A 62 7.54 -21.96 27.87
CA ALA A 62 7.59 -23.40 27.99
C ALA A 62 8.97 -23.88 28.49
N GLU A 63 10.06 -23.29 27.95
CA GLU A 63 11.42 -23.56 28.44
C GLU A 63 11.59 -23.12 29.90
N ALA A 64 11.16 -21.91 30.23
CA ALA A 64 11.23 -21.42 31.61
C ALA A 64 10.44 -22.30 32.58
N ALA A 65 9.27 -22.81 32.19
CA ALA A 65 8.47 -23.72 32.99
C ALA A 65 9.13 -25.12 33.18
N SER A 66 10.01 -25.48 32.23
CA SER A 66 10.76 -26.75 32.29
C SER A 66 12.08 -26.63 33.05
N ASP A 67 12.50 -25.43 33.44
CA ASP A 67 13.73 -25.18 34.20
C ASP A 67 13.61 -25.60 35.65
N ILE A 68 14.22 -26.74 36.01
CA ILE A 68 14.21 -27.31 37.37
C ILE A 68 14.88 -26.35 38.38
N SER A 69 15.79 -25.47 37.92
CA SER A 69 16.44 -24.49 38.79
C SER A 69 15.57 -23.33 39.20
N GLY A 70 14.43 -23.12 38.51
CA GLY A 70 13.50 -22.02 38.73
C GLY A 70 14.08 -20.62 38.47
N ARG A 71 15.22 -20.51 37.80
CA ARG A 71 15.90 -19.25 37.54
C ARG A 71 15.55 -18.61 36.18
N SER A 72 15.03 -19.40 35.27
CA SER A 72 14.64 -18.94 33.95
C SER A 72 13.29 -18.21 33.99
N GLN A 73 13.24 -17.05 33.29
CA GLN A 73 12.00 -16.28 33.12
C GLN A 73 11.59 -16.32 31.66
N GLY A 74 10.36 -16.66 31.37
CA GLY A 74 9.82 -16.62 30.01
C GLY A 74 9.55 -15.20 29.54
N LEU A 75 9.63 -14.99 28.22
CA LEU A 75 9.30 -13.71 27.59
C LEU A 75 7.82 -13.35 27.75
N SER A 76 7.53 -12.08 27.92
CA SER A 76 6.15 -11.57 27.92
C SER A 76 5.55 -11.64 26.52
N ALA A 77 4.24 -11.94 26.45
CA ALA A 77 3.53 -11.86 25.18
C ALA A 77 3.51 -10.41 24.67
N PRO A 78 3.74 -10.19 23.37
CA PRO A 78 3.62 -8.85 22.79
C PRO A 78 2.15 -8.39 22.80
N PRO A 79 1.89 -7.06 22.80
CA PRO A 79 0.54 -6.55 22.66
C PRO A 79 0.01 -6.82 21.24
N CYS A 80 -1.27 -7.18 21.12
CA CYS A 80 -1.91 -7.35 19.83
C CYS A 80 -1.92 -6.02 19.05
N PRO A 81 -1.49 -6.00 17.80
CA PRO A 81 -1.47 -4.77 17.01
C PRO A 81 -2.90 -4.32 16.68
N ALA A 82 -3.19 -3.04 16.91
CA ALA A 82 -4.45 -2.47 16.46
C ALA A 82 -4.48 -2.38 14.92
N PRO A 83 -5.60 -2.73 14.26
CA PRO A 83 -5.70 -2.64 12.82
C PRO A 83 -5.66 -1.17 12.36
N MET A 84 -5.04 -0.95 11.20
CA MET A 84 -5.12 0.33 10.48
C MET A 84 -6.32 0.31 9.55
N SER A 85 -6.99 1.45 9.43
CA SER A 85 -8.03 1.68 8.41
C SER A 85 -7.44 2.32 7.17
N ALA A 86 -8.01 2.02 6.01
CA ALA A 86 -7.65 2.69 4.77
C ALA A 86 -8.05 4.17 4.85
N PRO A 87 -7.24 5.08 4.28
CA PRO A 87 -7.66 6.46 4.09
C PRO A 87 -8.83 6.54 3.11
N GLY A 88 -9.52 7.69 3.08
CA GLY A 88 -10.58 7.94 2.11
C GLY A 88 -10.08 7.90 0.67
N GLU A 89 -11.00 7.69 -0.26
CA GLU A 89 -10.70 7.73 -1.69
C GLU A 89 -10.20 9.12 -2.09
N PRO A 90 -9.26 9.22 -3.05
CA PRO A 90 -8.83 10.50 -3.59
C PRO A 90 -9.94 11.15 -4.42
N SER A 91 -9.83 12.44 -4.66
CA SER A 91 -10.72 13.15 -5.58
C SER A 91 -10.13 13.17 -6.99
N SER A 92 -11.02 13.23 -7.99
CA SER A 92 -10.66 13.48 -9.40
C SER A 92 -11.18 14.84 -9.89
N GLY A 93 -11.82 15.61 -9.02
CA GLY A 93 -12.34 16.94 -9.34
C GLY A 93 -11.32 18.04 -9.09
N GLY A 94 -11.54 19.18 -9.72
CA GLY A 94 -10.70 20.38 -9.57
C GLY A 94 -11.24 21.54 -10.41
N ALA A 95 -10.54 22.67 -10.43
CA ALA A 95 -10.90 23.78 -11.29
C ALA A 95 -10.57 23.45 -12.75
N SER A 96 -11.52 23.74 -13.67
CA SER A 96 -11.29 23.61 -15.11
C SER A 96 -10.11 24.47 -15.56
N VAL A 97 -9.25 23.92 -16.39
CA VAL A 97 -8.18 24.68 -17.04
C VAL A 97 -8.79 25.40 -18.27
N PRO A 98 -8.74 26.72 -18.36
CA PRO A 98 -9.32 27.44 -19.48
C PRO A 98 -8.59 27.11 -20.78
N PRO A 99 -9.31 27.07 -21.91
CA PRO A 99 -8.69 26.84 -23.22
C PRO A 99 -7.71 27.97 -23.57
N PRO A 100 -6.63 27.65 -24.29
CA PRO A 100 -5.71 28.66 -24.75
C PRO A 100 -6.36 29.65 -25.76
N PHE A 101 -5.81 30.82 -25.85
CA PHE A 101 -6.31 31.91 -26.70
C PHE A 101 -6.63 31.48 -28.16
N LEU A 102 -5.87 30.56 -28.75
CA LEU A 102 -6.08 30.08 -30.14
C LEU A 102 -7.07 28.89 -30.24
N TRP A 103 -7.68 28.46 -29.16
CA TRP A 103 -8.58 27.30 -29.18
C TRP A 103 -9.76 27.47 -30.13
N SER A 104 -10.33 28.67 -30.22
CA SER A 104 -11.43 28.98 -31.15
C SER A 104 -11.12 28.71 -32.62
N VAL A 105 -9.86 28.71 -33.01
CA VAL A 105 -9.41 28.37 -34.35
C VAL A 105 -9.25 26.86 -34.49
N VAL A 106 -8.64 26.21 -33.50
CA VAL A 106 -8.33 24.77 -33.51
C VAL A 106 -9.60 23.93 -33.38
N GLN A 107 -10.59 24.36 -32.60
CA GLN A 107 -11.84 23.63 -32.40
C GLN A 107 -12.63 23.35 -33.69
N GLN A 108 -12.43 24.15 -34.75
CA GLN A 108 -13.07 23.91 -36.04
C GLN A 108 -12.57 22.62 -36.72
N PHE A 109 -11.37 22.16 -36.35
CA PHE A 109 -10.72 20.98 -36.93
C PHE A 109 -10.81 19.74 -36.01
N VAL A 110 -10.82 19.94 -34.67
CA VAL A 110 -10.71 18.84 -33.70
C VAL A 110 -12.01 18.62 -32.87
N GLY A 111 -13.01 19.47 -33.03
CA GLY A 111 -14.26 19.42 -32.26
C GLY A 111 -14.32 20.43 -31.15
N SER A 112 -15.47 20.51 -30.47
CA SER A 112 -15.77 21.55 -29.48
C SER A 112 -15.26 21.27 -28.08
N ASP A 113 -14.88 20.03 -27.78
CA ASP A 113 -14.53 19.61 -26.45
C ASP A 113 -13.08 19.95 -26.12
N TRP A 114 -12.89 20.84 -25.17
CA TRP A 114 -11.59 21.18 -24.63
C TRP A 114 -11.29 20.24 -23.45
N PRO A 115 -10.15 19.51 -23.45
CA PRO A 115 -9.73 18.74 -22.29
C PRO A 115 -9.31 19.71 -21.19
N ASP A 116 -10.18 19.90 -20.21
CA ASP A 116 -10.03 20.90 -19.15
C ASP A 116 -9.37 20.38 -17.87
N GLY A 117 -8.82 19.17 -17.91
CA GLY A 117 -8.03 18.58 -16.83
C GLY A 117 -6.71 19.32 -16.62
N ASN A 118 -6.16 19.20 -15.42
CA ASN A 118 -4.88 19.81 -15.04
C ASN A 118 -3.71 18.82 -15.21
N PRO A 119 -2.89 18.92 -16.28
CA PRO A 119 -1.79 17.98 -16.50
C PRO A 119 -0.71 18.03 -15.41
N ALA A 120 -0.54 19.16 -14.72
CA ALA A 120 0.44 19.28 -13.65
C ALA A 120 0.00 18.46 -12.40
N GLU A 121 -1.28 18.54 -12.06
CA GLU A 121 -1.84 17.75 -10.95
C GLU A 121 -1.84 16.26 -11.28
N LEU A 122 -2.18 15.86 -12.51
CA LEU A 122 -2.10 14.48 -12.96
C LEU A 122 -0.67 13.91 -12.85
N ARG A 123 0.34 14.70 -13.29
CA ARG A 123 1.75 14.31 -13.15
C ARG A 123 2.18 14.23 -11.68
N SER A 124 1.66 15.11 -10.83
CA SER A 124 1.93 15.09 -9.39
C SER A 124 1.35 13.82 -8.74
N ALA A 125 0.11 13.48 -9.06
CA ALA A 125 -0.51 12.24 -8.60
C ALA A 125 0.26 10.99 -9.07
N ALA A 126 0.67 10.94 -10.34
CA ALA A 126 1.49 9.87 -10.89
C ALA A 126 2.85 9.76 -10.16
N ALA A 127 3.51 10.89 -9.88
CA ALA A 127 4.75 10.90 -9.12
C ALA A 127 4.56 10.40 -7.68
N ALA A 128 3.44 10.76 -7.03
CA ALA A 128 3.10 10.27 -5.71
C ALA A 128 2.93 8.74 -5.70
N TRP A 129 2.22 8.17 -6.67
CA TRP A 129 2.09 6.71 -6.79
C TRP A 129 3.43 6.01 -7.00
N ARG A 130 4.30 6.55 -7.87
CA ARG A 130 5.66 6.00 -8.06
C ARG A 130 6.49 6.06 -6.78
N SER A 131 6.35 7.11 -5.98
CA SER A 131 7.07 7.27 -4.72
C SER A 131 6.68 6.24 -3.65
N ILE A 132 5.46 5.68 -3.75
CA ILE A 132 4.96 4.63 -2.85
C ILE A 132 5.51 3.24 -3.24
N ALA A 133 5.68 2.99 -4.54
CA ALA A 133 6.08 1.68 -5.05
C ALA A 133 7.44 1.21 -4.50
N GLY A 134 8.44 2.09 -4.43
CA GLY A 134 9.76 1.77 -3.91
C GLY A 134 9.73 1.25 -2.46
N PRO A 135 9.20 2.02 -1.50
CA PRO A 135 9.04 1.57 -0.12
C PRO A 135 8.25 0.27 0.04
N LEU A 136 7.21 0.03 -0.77
CA LEU A 136 6.46 -1.23 -0.74
C LEU A 136 7.31 -2.43 -1.19
N ASN A 137 8.08 -2.28 -2.26
CA ASN A 137 9.02 -3.31 -2.71
C ASN A 137 10.08 -3.60 -1.65
N ASN A 138 10.65 -2.57 -1.04
CA ASN A 138 11.63 -2.72 0.03
C ASN A 138 11.03 -3.46 1.23
N ALA A 139 9.83 -3.07 1.67
CA ALA A 139 9.12 -3.76 2.74
C ALA A 139 8.83 -5.23 2.38
N GLY A 140 8.45 -5.53 1.13
CA GLY A 140 8.26 -6.89 0.65
C GLY A 140 9.55 -7.73 0.74
N ALA A 141 10.68 -7.15 0.34
CA ALA A 141 11.99 -7.81 0.44
C ALA A 141 12.42 -8.05 1.90
N GLU A 142 12.22 -7.06 2.78
CA GLU A 142 12.51 -7.18 4.21
C GLU A 142 11.67 -8.28 4.88
N VAL A 143 10.38 -8.32 4.58
CA VAL A 143 9.47 -9.38 5.07
C VAL A 143 9.93 -10.74 4.58
N SER A 144 10.23 -10.88 3.29
CA SER A 144 10.74 -12.14 2.72
C SER A 144 12.08 -12.56 3.35
N GLY A 145 12.94 -11.61 3.69
CA GLY A 145 14.21 -11.87 4.40
C GLY A 145 14.01 -12.45 5.81
N ALA A 146 12.90 -12.16 6.47
CA ALA A 146 12.57 -12.70 7.79
C ALA A 146 12.28 -14.23 7.78
N ARG A 147 12.16 -14.84 6.61
CA ARG A 147 11.99 -16.29 6.46
C ARG A 147 13.18 -17.09 6.95
N ALA A 148 14.41 -16.64 6.62
CA ALA A 148 15.63 -17.41 6.84
C ALA A 148 15.83 -17.86 8.31
N PRO A 149 15.72 -16.98 9.32
CA PRO A 149 15.88 -17.40 10.72
C PRO A 149 14.79 -18.36 11.20
N ILE A 150 13.58 -18.35 10.58
CA ILE A 150 12.47 -19.22 10.97
C ILE A 150 12.62 -20.61 10.33
N SER A 151 13.01 -20.68 9.06
CA SER A 151 13.15 -21.94 8.33
C SER A 151 14.25 -22.86 8.91
N GLY A 152 15.20 -22.30 9.65
CA GLY A 152 16.24 -23.07 10.36
C GLY A 152 15.80 -23.63 11.70
N GLN A 153 14.63 -23.25 12.23
CA GLN A 153 14.12 -23.70 13.52
C GLN A 153 13.29 -24.98 13.37
N ARG A 154 13.38 -25.85 14.39
CA ARG A 154 12.55 -27.06 14.49
C ARG A 154 11.30 -26.75 15.33
N ILE A 155 10.38 -26.00 14.76
CA ILE A 155 9.10 -25.63 15.37
C ILE A 155 7.96 -26.08 14.46
N ASP A 156 6.88 -26.60 15.04
CA ASP A 156 5.79 -27.22 14.27
C ASP A 156 5.08 -26.21 13.37
N GLU A 157 4.95 -24.96 13.79
CA GLU A 157 4.35 -23.88 13.01
C GLU A 157 5.29 -23.19 11.99
N GLY A 158 6.56 -23.58 11.96
CA GLY A 158 7.58 -23.01 11.05
C GLY A 158 7.14 -22.96 9.58
N PRO A 159 6.62 -24.06 9.00
CA PRO A 159 6.12 -24.07 7.62
C PRO A 159 4.97 -23.07 7.38
N LEU A 160 4.04 -22.92 8.33
CA LEU A 160 2.92 -21.98 8.23
C LEU A 160 3.42 -20.53 8.32
N MET A 161 4.35 -20.25 9.23
CA MET A 161 4.96 -18.92 9.36
C MET A 161 5.72 -18.52 8.10
N THR A 162 6.53 -19.42 7.53
CA THR A 162 7.26 -19.12 6.30
C THR A 162 6.34 -18.91 5.12
N ALA A 163 5.29 -19.70 4.97
CA ALA A 163 4.27 -19.50 3.93
C ALA A 163 3.55 -18.14 4.07
N GLN A 164 3.22 -17.75 5.29
CA GLN A 164 2.61 -16.45 5.56
C GLN A 164 3.55 -15.30 5.22
N ILE A 165 4.82 -15.38 5.57
CA ILE A 165 5.86 -14.40 5.25
C ILE A 165 6.00 -14.26 3.73
N ASP A 166 6.10 -15.38 3.01
CA ASP A 166 6.20 -15.39 1.54
C ASP A 166 4.96 -14.76 0.89
N GLY A 167 3.76 -15.07 1.39
CA GLY A 167 2.51 -14.50 0.93
C GLY A 167 2.43 -12.97 1.12
N VAL A 168 2.86 -12.48 2.28
CA VAL A 168 2.88 -11.03 2.57
C VAL A 168 3.92 -10.32 1.69
N GLY A 169 5.14 -10.88 1.55
CA GLY A 169 6.19 -10.33 0.70
C GLY A 169 5.74 -10.22 -0.76
N THR A 170 5.16 -11.29 -1.32
CA THR A 170 4.62 -11.31 -2.67
C THR A 170 3.48 -10.31 -2.85
N GLY A 171 2.56 -10.23 -1.88
CA GLY A 171 1.45 -9.29 -1.90
C GLY A 171 1.91 -7.83 -1.94
N LEU A 172 2.90 -7.46 -1.14
CA LEU A 172 3.47 -6.11 -1.15
C LEU A 172 4.11 -5.75 -2.49
N SER A 173 4.86 -6.69 -3.10
CA SER A 173 5.46 -6.49 -4.42
C SER A 173 4.39 -6.33 -5.51
N SER A 174 3.31 -7.09 -5.45
CA SER A 174 2.18 -6.97 -6.38
C SER A 174 1.49 -5.60 -6.26
N VAL A 175 1.29 -5.11 -5.04
CA VAL A 175 0.71 -3.77 -4.79
C VAL A 175 1.67 -2.68 -5.30
N ALA A 176 2.98 -2.83 -5.12
CA ALA A 176 3.97 -1.90 -5.66
C ALA A 176 3.93 -1.81 -7.19
N SER A 177 3.79 -2.95 -7.87
CA SER A 177 3.61 -3.01 -9.33
C SER A 177 2.34 -2.29 -9.77
N ALA A 178 1.21 -2.54 -9.09
CA ALA A 178 -0.06 -1.87 -9.38
C ALA A 178 0.00 -0.35 -9.16
N CYS A 179 0.74 0.14 -8.15
CA CYS A 179 1.01 1.58 -7.98
C CYS A 179 1.77 2.16 -9.18
N THR A 180 2.73 1.41 -9.73
CA THR A 180 3.50 1.85 -10.90
C THR A 180 2.65 1.86 -12.17
N GLU A 181 1.80 0.86 -12.34
CA GLU A 181 0.85 0.77 -13.46
C GLU A 181 -0.15 1.94 -13.44
N LEU A 182 -0.77 2.20 -12.27
CA LEU A 182 -1.68 3.34 -12.12
C LEU A 182 -0.98 4.67 -12.38
N ALA A 183 0.30 4.79 -12.07
CA ALA A 183 1.10 5.99 -12.35
C ALA A 183 1.50 6.13 -13.82
N GLY A 184 1.32 5.10 -14.63
CA GLY A 184 1.63 5.08 -16.07
C GLY A 184 0.39 5.16 -16.97
N SER A 185 -0.81 4.98 -16.41
CA SER A 185 -2.09 5.12 -17.13
C SER A 185 -2.47 6.56 -17.34
#